data_9fb7dc42450be270dc00caed4b1bce78
#
_entry.id   9fb7dc42450be270dc00caed4b1bce78
#
_cell.length_a   1.000
_cell.length_b   1.000
_cell.length_c   1.000
_cell.angle_alpha   90.00
_cell.angle_beta   90.00
_cell.angle_gamma   90.00
#
_symmetry.space_group_name_H-M   'P 1'
#
loop_
_entity.id
_entity.type
_entity.pdbx_description
1 polymer ?
#
loop_
_entity_poly.entity_id
_entity_poly.type
_entity_poly.pdbx_seq_one_letter_code
_entity_poly.pdbx_strand_id
1 'polypeptide(L)'
;MQDFAKEVLSVDVKDELKKSYLDYAMSVIIGRALPDARDGMKPVHRRILYAMHKLSNTYNKPYKKSARVVGEVIGKYHPHGDTAVYDAIVRMAQNFSLRYPLVEGQGNFGSIDGDSAAAMRYTEIRMQKITDQILADIEKETVSYSPNYDGTEDIPDVLPTRVPNLLINGSSGIAVGMATNIPPHNATEILDACIHILDNPSCTIEDLLKIVKGPDFPLGGIITGIDGIEQAYRTGQGKVYTRAKTSFEQIKGGKEAIVITEIPLSLIHISEPTRLGFI
;
A
#
# COMPACT_ATOMS: atom_id res chain seq x y z
N MET A 1 55.31 11.71 -3.37
CA MET A 1 53.90 11.39 -3.03
C MET A 1 53.04 12.23 -3.93
N GLN A 2 52.25 11.61 -4.80
CA GLN A 2 51.29 12.35 -5.62
C GLN A 2 50.15 12.79 -4.69
N ASP A 3 49.92 14.09 -4.56
CA ASP A 3 48.75 14.62 -3.91
C ASP A 3 47.51 14.19 -4.70
N PHE A 4 46.74 13.25 -4.15
CA PHE A 4 45.52 12.73 -4.76
C PHE A 4 44.31 13.66 -4.62
N ALA A 5 44.41 14.73 -3.84
CA ALA A 5 43.35 15.72 -3.66
C ALA A 5 43.79 17.09 -4.17
N LYS A 6 43.00 17.72 -5.03
CA LYS A 6 43.21 19.09 -5.50
C LYS A 6 42.89 20.15 -4.45
N GLU A 7 42.00 19.81 -3.51
CA GLU A 7 41.53 20.70 -2.46
C GLU A 7 41.17 19.88 -1.22
N VAL A 8 41.54 20.35 -0.05
CA VAL A 8 41.16 19.75 1.24
C VAL A 8 40.29 20.77 1.98
N LEU A 9 39.02 20.47 2.11
CA LEU A 9 38.06 21.27 2.87
C LEU A 9 37.95 20.70 4.30
N SER A 10 38.04 21.58 5.30
CA SER A 10 37.74 21.21 6.69
C SER A 10 36.23 21.21 6.91
N VAL A 11 35.70 20.08 7.30
CA VAL A 11 34.27 19.92 7.57
C VAL A 11 34.07 19.52 9.04
N ASP A 12 33.19 20.21 9.74
CA ASP A 12 32.78 19.81 11.09
C ASP A 12 31.88 18.56 11.01
N VAL A 13 32.29 17.50 11.71
CA VAL A 13 31.60 16.21 11.73
C VAL A 13 30.13 16.35 12.20
N LYS A 14 29.86 17.26 13.14
CA LYS A 14 28.53 17.48 13.67
C LYS A 14 27.62 18.11 12.62
N ASP A 15 28.11 19.06 11.84
CA ASP A 15 27.32 19.73 10.81
C ASP A 15 27.10 18.80 9.62
N GLU A 16 28.08 18.00 9.23
CA GLU A 16 27.94 17.00 8.19
C GLU A 16 26.95 15.90 8.59
N LEU A 17 27.01 15.41 9.83
CA LEU A 17 26.04 14.43 10.34
C LEU A 17 24.62 14.98 10.35
N LYS A 18 24.41 16.22 10.79
CA LYS A 18 23.09 16.84 10.78
C LYS A 18 22.53 16.96 9.36
N LYS A 19 23.35 17.44 8.42
CA LYS A 19 22.96 17.59 7.02
C LYS A 19 22.61 16.25 6.40
N SER A 20 23.51 15.27 6.50
CA SER A 20 23.31 13.93 5.94
C SER A 20 22.09 13.22 6.53
N TYR A 21 21.84 13.38 7.85
CA TYR A 21 20.65 12.82 8.51
C TYR A 21 19.37 13.51 8.05
N LEU A 22 19.39 14.82 7.87
CA LEU A 22 18.26 15.57 7.37
C LEU A 22 17.93 15.17 5.92
N ASP A 23 18.94 15.09 5.06
CA ASP A 23 18.78 14.68 3.66
C ASP A 23 18.24 13.25 3.56
N TYR A 24 18.74 12.33 4.39
CA TYR A 24 18.21 10.98 4.49
C TYR A 24 16.75 10.97 4.98
N ALA A 25 16.43 11.71 6.04
CA ALA A 25 15.08 11.78 6.60
C ALA A 25 14.08 12.32 5.54
N MET A 26 14.44 13.41 4.85
CA MET A 26 13.62 13.97 3.78
C MET A 26 13.41 12.98 2.63
N SER A 27 14.46 12.28 2.21
CA SER A 27 14.37 11.26 1.18
C SER A 27 13.42 10.12 1.57
N VAL A 28 13.44 9.67 2.83
CA VAL A 28 12.56 8.59 3.32
C VAL A 28 11.10 9.07 3.45
N ILE A 29 10.89 10.29 3.95
CA ILE A 29 9.54 10.85 4.13
C ILE A 29 8.85 11.06 2.78
N ILE A 30 9.48 11.81 1.88
CA ILE A 30 8.87 12.21 0.60
C ILE A 30 8.99 11.09 -0.44
N GLY A 31 10.12 10.42 -0.51
CA GLY A 31 10.49 9.52 -1.60
C GLY A 31 10.22 8.03 -1.38
N ARG A 32 9.77 7.60 -0.18
CA ARG A 32 9.67 6.17 0.12
C ARG A 32 8.46 5.74 0.93
N ALA A 33 8.30 6.30 2.15
CA ALA A 33 7.43 5.69 3.16
C ALA A 33 5.99 6.17 3.11
N LEU A 34 5.76 7.43 2.75
CA LEU A 34 4.44 8.03 2.79
C LEU A 34 3.76 8.02 1.41
N PRO A 35 2.44 7.78 1.36
CA PRO A 35 1.66 7.91 0.15
C PRO A 35 1.40 9.38 -0.18
N ASP A 36 1.22 9.70 -1.46
CA ASP A 36 0.62 10.97 -1.87
C ASP A 36 -0.90 10.93 -1.61
N ALA A 37 -1.45 11.99 -1.03
CA ALA A 37 -2.88 12.03 -0.70
C ALA A 37 -3.78 12.00 -1.95
N ARG A 38 -3.28 12.48 -3.09
CA ARG A 38 -4.05 12.59 -4.34
C ARG A 38 -4.31 11.23 -5.00
N ASP A 39 -3.30 10.34 -5.05
CA ASP A 39 -3.41 9.02 -5.69
C ASP A 39 -3.33 7.84 -4.72
N GLY A 40 -2.99 8.09 -3.44
CA GLY A 40 -2.85 7.04 -2.42
C GLY A 40 -1.65 6.12 -2.64
N MET A 41 -0.68 6.52 -3.48
CA MET A 41 0.45 5.68 -3.87
C MET A 41 1.75 6.13 -3.23
N LYS A 42 2.54 5.17 -2.78
CA LYS A 42 3.97 5.39 -2.55
C LYS A 42 4.69 5.44 -3.89
N PRO A 43 5.87 6.08 -3.98
CA PRO A 43 6.61 6.19 -5.24
C PRO A 43 6.84 4.84 -5.95
N VAL A 44 7.14 3.77 -5.20
CA VAL A 44 7.34 2.44 -5.79
C VAL A 44 6.07 1.90 -6.45
N HIS A 45 4.90 2.05 -5.81
CA HIS A 45 3.62 1.58 -6.35
C HIS A 45 3.27 2.34 -7.65
N ARG A 46 3.42 3.67 -7.63
CA ARG A 46 3.18 4.54 -8.79
C ARG A 46 4.05 4.13 -9.97
N ARG A 47 5.34 3.92 -9.75
CA ARG A 47 6.30 3.52 -10.80
C ARG A 47 6.01 2.12 -11.34
N ILE A 48 5.56 1.18 -10.51
CA ILE A 48 5.14 -0.15 -10.94
C ILE A 48 3.92 -0.06 -11.86
N LEU A 49 2.86 0.64 -11.46
CA LEU A 49 1.65 0.77 -12.27
C LEU A 49 1.92 1.53 -13.57
N TYR A 50 2.77 2.55 -13.53
CA TYR A 50 3.19 3.27 -14.73
C TYR A 50 3.99 2.38 -15.69
N ALA A 51 4.94 1.60 -15.19
CA ALA A 51 5.68 0.63 -15.99
C ALA A 51 4.75 -0.42 -16.62
N MET A 52 3.78 -0.94 -15.87
CA MET A 52 2.78 -1.87 -16.39
C MET A 52 1.94 -1.23 -17.50
N HIS A 53 1.58 0.04 -17.35
CA HIS A 53 0.88 0.81 -18.38
C HIS A 53 1.72 0.95 -19.66
N LYS A 54 2.97 1.38 -19.55
CA LYS A 54 3.91 1.48 -20.69
C LYS A 54 4.15 0.13 -21.37
N LEU A 55 4.14 -0.95 -20.64
CA LEU A 55 4.21 -2.31 -21.18
C LEU A 55 2.87 -2.80 -21.77
N SER A 56 1.82 -2.00 -21.77
CA SER A 56 0.46 -2.41 -22.15
C SER A 56 0.01 -3.69 -21.43
N ASN A 57 0.31 -3.80 -20.13
CA ASN A 57 -0.02 -4.94 -19.29
C ASN A 57 -1.36 -4.73 -18.56
N THR A 58 -2.39 -4.40 -19.33
CA THR A 58 -3.74 -4.09 -18.85
C THR A 58 -4.55 -5.36 -18.53
N TYR A 59 -5.65 -5.21 -17.78
CA TYR A 59 -6.50 -6.32 -17.31
C TYR A 59 -7.06 -7.22 -18.45
N ASN A 60 -7.23 -6.66 -19.65
CA ASN A 60 -7.77 -7.36 -20.82
C ASN A 60 -6.67 -7.94 -21.76
N LYS A 61 -5.42 -7.89 -21.34
CA LYS A 61 -4.28 -8.44 -22.09
C LYS A 61 -3.73 -9.69 -21.38
N PRO A 62 -2.96 -10.52 -22.09
CA PRO A 62 -2.28 -11.66 -21.50
C PRO A 62 -1.37 -11.25 -20.34
N TYR A 63 -1.23 -12.14 -19.37
CA TYR A 63 -0.26 -11.98 -18.29
C TYR A 63 1.16 -11.84 -18.80
N LYS A 64 1.98 -11.11 -18.05
CA LYS A 64 3.41 -10.99 -18.29
C LYS A 64 4.17 -11.55 -17.09
N LYS A 65 5.36 -12.11 -17.31
CA LYS A 65 6.23 -12.54 -16.21
C LYS A 65 6.52 -11.38 -15.27
N SER A 66 6.41 -11.61 -13.96
CA SER A 66 6.71 -10.60 -12.94
C SER A 66 8.12 -10.05 -13.10
N ALA A 67 9.09 -10.92 -13.41
CA ALA A 67 10.47 -10.53 -13.66
C ALA A 67 10.64 -9.49 -14.79
N ARG A 68 9.77 -9.54 -15.83
CA ARG A 68 9.80 -8.55 -16.90
C ARG A 68 9.37 -7.16 -16.41
N VAL A 69 8.32 -7.11 -15.60
CA VAL A 69 7.83 -5.84 -15.03
C VAL A 69 8.83 -5.28 -14.03
N VAL A 70 9.38 -6.14 -13.15
CA VAL A 70 10.43 -5.75 -12.21
C VAL A 70 11.64 -5.18 -12.93
N GLY A 71 12.12 -5.84 -13.99
CA GLY A 71 13.25 -5.35 -14.80
C GLY A 71 12.98 -3.99 -15.45
N GLU A 72 11.78 -3.77 -15.99
CA GLU A 72 11.37 -2.47 -16.55
C GLU A 72 11.36 -1.36 -15.49
N VAL A 73 10.82 -1.66 -14.31
CA VAL A 73 10.75 -0.70 -13.18
C VAL A 73 12.14 -0.30 -12.72
N ILE A 74 13.03 -1.27 -12.50
CA ILE A 74 14.39 -1.00 -11.99
C ILE A 74 15.21 -0.27 -13.05
N GLY A 75 15.12 -0.72 -14.29
CA GLY A 75 15.94 -0.18 -15.38
C GLY A 75 15.61 1.25 -15.75
N LYS A 76 14.33 1.68 -15.57
CA LYS A 76 13.90 2.99 -16.06
C LYS A 76 13.40 3.94 -14.98
N TYR A 77 12.76 3.43 -13.92
CA TYR A 77 11.96 4.29 -13.03
C TYR A 77 12.39 4.26 -11.57
N HIS A 78 12.95 3.15 -11.08
CA HIS A 78 13.19 2.96 -9.66
C HIS A 78 14.50 2.21 -9.39
N PRO A 79 15.66 2.91 -9.27
CA PRO A 79 16.99 2.31 -9.16
C PRO A 79 17.25 1.75 -7.75
N HIS A 80 16.46 0.77 -7.35
CA HIS A 80 16.57 0.07 -6.07
C HIS A 80 16.56 -1.46 -6.27
N GLY A 81 16.71 -2.23 -5.20
CA GLY A 81 16.77 -3.70 -5.28
C GLY A 81 15.49 -4.32 -5.87
N ASP A 82 15.66 -5.35 -6.67
CA ASP A 82 14.59 -6.10 -7.34
C ASP A 82 13.60 -6.73 -6.36
N THR A 83 14.10 -7.24 -5.25
CA THR A 83 13.27 -7.82 -4.18
C THR A 83 12.26 -6.82 -3.65
N ALA A 84 12.67 -5.57 -3.38
CA ALA A 84 11.77 -4.54 -2.86
C ALA A 84 10.65 -4.20 -3.86
N VAL A 85 10.96 -4.14 -5.15
CA VAL A 85 9.97 -3.92 -6.22
C VAL A 85 9.03 -5.10 -6.34
N TYR A 86 9.59 -6.33 -6.33
CA TYR A 86 8.77 -7.53 -6.41
C TYR A 86 7.84 -7.69 -5.20
N ASP A 87 8.32 -7.44 -4.00
CA ASP A 87 7.50 -7.49 -2.77
C ASP A 87 6.35 -6.47 -2.81
N ALA A 88 6.58 -5.28 -3.38
CA ALA A 88 5.52 -4.31 -3.59
C ALA A 88 4.46 -4.83 -4.59
N ILE A 89 4.88 -5.46 -5.69
CA ILE A 89 3.97 -6.11 -6.65
C ILE A 89 3.17 -7.22 -5.97
N VAL A 90 3.83 -8.08 -5.20
CA VAL A 90 3.20 -9.19 -4.48
C VAL A 90 2.09 -8.66 -3.57
N ARG A 91 2.36 -7.62 -2.77
CA ARG A 91 1.36 -7.00 -1.90
C ARG A 91 0.18 -6.40 -2.66
N MET A 92 0.43 -5.79 -3.83
CA MET A 92 -0.65 -5.27 -4.68
C MET A 92 -1.52 -6.36 -5.33
N ALA A 93 -1.03 -7.60 -5.40
CA ALA A 93 -1.74 -8.75 -5.95
C ALA A 93 -2.46 -9.60 -4.88
N GLN A 94 -2.08 -9.46 -3.60
CA GLN A 94 -2.64 -10.25 -2.51
C GLN A 94 -4.01 -9.69 -2.06
N ASN A 95 -5.03 -10.51 -2.12
CA ASN A 95 -6.39 -10.15 -1.68
C ASN A 95 -6.55 -10.03 -0.16
N PHE A 96 -5.57 -10.51 0.60
CA PHE A 96 -5.50 -10.35 2.05
C PHE A 96 -4.64 -9.14 2.48
N SER A 97 -3.87 -8.56 1.57
CA SER A 97 -3.04 -7.36 1.83
C SER A 97 -3.74 -6.06 1.42
N LEU A 98 -4.44 -6.06 0.29
CA LEU A 98 -5.23 -4.93 -0.19
C LEU A 98 -6.72 -5.26 -0.22
N ARG A 99 -7.55 -4.32 0.22
CA ARG A 99 -9.01 -4.46 0.16
C ARG A 99 -9.50 -4.52 -1.29
N TYR A 100 -8.88 -3.73 -2.16
CA TYR A 100 -9.11 -3.72 -3.61
C TYR A 100 -7.77 -3.89 -4.32
N PRO A 101 -7.37 -5.13 -4.64
CA PRO A 101 -6.11 -5.41 -5.32
C PRO A 101 -5.96 -4.60 -6.62
N LEU A 102 -4.75 -4.13 -6.88
CA LEU A 102 -4.43 -3.33 -8.07
C LEU A 102 -3.76 -4.14 -9.16
N VAL A 103 -3.19 -5.28 -8.79
CA VAL A 103 -2.53 -6.23 -9.67
C VAL A 103 -3.26 -7.57 -9.57
N GLU A 104 -3.45 -8.22 -10.70
CA GLU A 104 -3.92 -9.59 -10.80
C GLU A 104 -2.72 -10.49 -11.01
N GLY A 105 -2.53 -11.47 -10.11
CA GLY A 105 -1.42 -12.40 -10.15
C GLY A 105 -1.86 -13.79 -10.60
N GLN A 106 -0.99 -14.47 -11.35
CA GLN A 106 -1.11 -15.89 -11.68
C GLN A 106 0.12 -16.63 -11.16
N GLY A 107 -0.11 -17.64 -10.34
CA GLY A 107 0.91 -18.40 -9.62
C GLY A 107 0.79 -18.25 -8.10
N ASN A 108 1.86 -18.58 -7.38
CA ASN A 108 1.88 -18.47 -5.93
C ASN A 108 2.37 -17.10 -5.48
N PHE A 109 1.48 -16.29 -4.93
CA PHE A 109 1.74 -14.96 -4.34
C PHE A 109 1.75 -14.98 -2.81
N GLY A 110 1.99 -16.15 -2.21
CA GLY A 110 1.97 -16.32 -0.77
C GLY A 110 0.58 -16.65 -0.23
N SER A 111 0.51 -16.88 1.06
CA SER A 111 -0.73 -17.20 1.76
C SER A 111 -0.85 -16.44 3.08
N ILE A 112 -2.05 -16.44 3.64
CA ILE A 112 -2.34 -15.91 4.97
C ILE A 112 -1.59 -16.68 6.07
N ASP A 113 -1.24 -17.95 5.81
CA ASP A 113 -0.52 -18.82 6.76
C ASP A 113 0.98 -18.53 6.82
N GLY A 114 1.45 -17.51 6.08
CA GLY A 114 2.84 -17.05 6.10
C GLY A 114 3.73 -17.66 5.00
N ASP A 115 3.17 -18.37 4.04
CA ASP A 115 3.94 -18.82 2.88
C ASP A 115 4.43 -17.64 2.07
N SER A 116 5.70 -17.68 1.68
CA SER A 116 6.29 -16.67 0.82
C SER A 116 5.81 -16.81 -0.63
N ALA A 117 5.76 -15.71 -1.36
CA ALA A 117 5.52 -15.75 -2.79
C ALA A 117 6.63 -16.51 -3.52
N ALA A 118 6.28 -17.19 -4.61
CA ALA A 118 7.25 -17.82 -5.48
C ALA A 118 8.16 -16.77 -6.13
N ALA A 119 9.37 -17.16 -6.54
CA ALA A 119 10.29 -16.25 -7.21
C ALA A 119 9.67 -15.63 -8.48
N MET A 120 10.00 -14.36 -8.77
CA MET A 120 9.40 -13.55 -9.84
C MET A 120 9.49 -14.15 -11.24
N ARG A 121 10.39 -15.12 -11.47
CA ARG A 121 10.50 -15.87 -12.74
C ARG A 121 9.37 -16.87 -12.96
N TYR A 122 8.69 -17.28 -11.90
CA TYR A 122 7.59 -18.26 -11.97
C TYR A 122 6.21 -17.59 -11.99
N THR A 123 6.08 -16.42 -11.37
CA THR A 123 4.81 -15.68 -11.29
C THR A 123 4.56 -14.81 -12.51
N GLU A 124 3.30 -14.58 -12.80
CA GLU A 124 2.84 -13.72 -13.88
C GLU A 124 1.83 -12.73 -13.37
N ILE A 125 1.80 -11.53 -13.95
CA ILE A 125 0.96 -10.42 -13.50
C ILE A 125 0.34 -9.67 -14.67
N ARG A 126 -0.78 -9.01 -14.38
CA ARG A 126 -1.40 -7.95 -15.17
C ARG A 126 -2.12 -6.98 -14.25
N MET A 127 -2.49 -5.80 -14.74
CA MET A 127 -3.29 -4.87 -13.94
C MET A 127 -4.69 -5.43 -13.65
N GLN A 128 -5.26 -5.08 -12.51
CA GLN A 128 -6.68 -5.27 -12.23
C GLN A 128 -7.53 -4.21 -12.95
N LYS A 129 -8.80 -4.50 -13.15
CA LYS A 129 -9.74 -3.59 -13.85
C LYS A 129 -9.84 -2.22 -13.16
N ILE A 130 -9.80 -2.17 -11.83
CA ILE A 130 -9.85 -0.93 -11.06
C ILE A 130 -8.65 -0.02 -11.36
N THR A 131 -7.51 -0.59 -11.70
CA THR A 131 -6.27 0.15 -12.00
C THR A 131 -6.42 1.02 -13.24
N ASP A 132 -7.30 0.67 -14.18
CA ASP A 132 -7.62 1.53 -15.32
C ASP A 132 -8.24 2.86 -14.87
N GLN A 133 -8.98 2.87 -13.76
CA GLN A 133 -9.54 4.10 -13.21
C GLN A 133 -8.50 4.97 -12.50
N ILE A 134 -7.41 4.35 -12.03
CA ILE A 134 -6.27 5.06 -11.42
C ILE A 134 -5.39 5.71 -12.49
N LEU A 135 -5.26 5.06 -13.65
CA LEU A 135 -4.44 5.51 -14.78
C LEU A 135 -5.26 6.25 -15.85
N ALA A 136 -6.57 6.44 -15.61
CA ALA A 136 -7.44 7.07 -16.60
C ALA A 136 -6.96 8.47 -16.97
N ASP A 137 -6.92 8.75 -18.28
CA ASP A 137 -6.51 10.04 -18.82
C ASP A 137 -5.03 10.42 -18.61
N ILE A 138 -4.16 9.48 -18.24
CA ILE A 138 -2.72 9.75 -18.05
C ILE A 138 -2.04 10.26 -19.33
N GLU A 139 -2.56 9.91 -20.51
CA GLU A 139 -2.04 10.36 -21.80
C GLU A 139 -2.59 11.75 -22.22
N LYS A 140 -3.40 12.40 -21.38
CA LYS A 140 -4.07 13.67 -21.68
C LYS A 140 -3.48 14.87 -20.92
N GLU A 141 -2.23 14.80 -20.52
CA GLU A 141 -1.52 15.87 -19.78
C GLU A 141 -2.26 16.32 -18.51
N THR A 142 -2.91 15.38 -17.82
CA THR A 142 -3.70 15.64 -16.61
C THR A 142 -2.86 15.78 -15.36
N VAL A 143 -1.60 15.36 -15.40
CA VAL A 143 -0.65 15.39 -14.29
C VAL A 143 0.72 15.86 -14.78
N SER A 144 1.52 16.40 -13.85
CA SER A 144 2.91 16.78 -14.10
C SER A 144 3.82 15.56 -14.15
N TYR A 145 4.93 15.73 -14.87
CA TYR A 145 5.97 14.73 -15.03
C TYR A 145 7.30 15.31 -14.58
N SER A 146 8.14 14.46 -14.00
CA SER A 146 9.51 14.78 -13.64
C SER A 146 10.46 13.76 -14.30
N PRO A 147 11.69 14.16 -14.65
CA PRO A 147 12.67 13.23 -15.19
C PRO A 147 13.00 12.13 -14.17
N ASN A 148 13.29 10.95 -14.68
CA ASN A 148 13.77 9.83 -13.88
C ASN A 148 15.21 10.10 -13.38
N TYR A 149 15.80 9.11 -12.69
CA TYR A 149 17.10 9.25 -12.03
C TYR A 149 18.28 9.53 -12.98
N ASP A 150 18.18 9.19 -14.27
CA ASP A 150 19.22 9.41 -15.29
C ASP A 150 18.81 10.43 -16.37
N GLY A 151 17.58 10.98 -16.28
CA GLY A 151 17.07 11.98 -17.20
C GLY A 151 16.65 11.43 -18.58
N THR A 152 16.56 10.10 -18.74
CA THR A 152 16.20 9.47 -20.03
C THR A 152 14.71 9.26 -20.23
N GLU A 153 13.95 9.23 -19.16
CA GLU A 153 12.50 8.98 -19.19
C GLU A 153 11.79 9.94 -18.22
N ASP A 154 10.55 10.29 -18.54
CA ASP A 154 9.69 11.08 -17.66
C ASP A 154 8.75 10.17 -16.87
N ILE A 155 8.59 10.45 -15.56
CA ILE A 155 7.75 9.73 -14.63
C ILE A 155 6.64 10.66 -14.13
N PRO A 156 5.38 10.23 -14.07
CA PRO A 156 4.31 11.05 -13.49
C PRO A 156 4.55 11.27 -12.01
N ASP A 157 4.44 12.53 -11.56
CA ASP A 157 4.55 12.90 -10.16
C ASP A 157 3.43 12.31 -9.32
N VAL A 158 2.26 12.15 -9.91
CA VAL A 158 1.06 11.57 -9.32
C VAL A 158 0.23 10.90 -10.42
N LEU A 159 -0.56 9.87 -10.09
CA LEU A 159 -1.48 9.27 -11.04
C LEU A 159 -2.82 10.03 -11.09
N PRO A 160 -3.44 10.16 -12.27
CA PRO A 160 -4.68 10.92 -12.45
C PRO A 160 -5.91 10.12 -11.98
N THR A 161 -5.87 9.62 -10.76
CA THR A 161 -6.87 8.69 -10.24
C THR A 161 -8.30 9.26 -10.25
N ARG A 162 -9.26 8.44 -10.67
CA ARG A 162 -10.70 8.72 -10.59
C ARG A 162 -11.35 8.09 -9.36
N VAL A 163 -10.57 7.33 -8.57
CA VAL A 163 -11.05 6.66 -7.36
C VAL A 163 -10.23 7.11 -6.16
N PRO A 164 -10.82 7.30 -4.99
CA PRO A 164 -10.14 7.74 -3.77
C PRO A 164 -9.30 6.60 -3.16
N ASN A 165 -8.26 6.18 -3.88
CA ASN A 165 -7.47 4.99 -3.56
C ASN A 165 -6.84 5.04 -2.17
N LEU A 166 -6.42 6.23 -1.68
CA LEU A 166 -5.88 6.36 -0.33
C LEU A 166 -6.85 5.86 0.74
N LEU A 167 -8.15 6.12 0.57
CA LEU A 167 -9.16 5.74 1.55
C LEU A 167 -9.66 4.31 1.35
N ILE A 168 -9.86 3.87 0.10
CA ILE A 168 -10.39 2.52 -0.14
C ILE A 168 -9.38 1.41 0.15
N ASN A 169 -8.08 1.65 -0.10
CA ASN A 169 -7.02 0.68 0.17
C ASN A 169 -6.21 0.99 1.43
N GLY A 170 -6.28 2.21 1.92
CA GLY A 170 -5.44 2.65 3.02
C GLY A 170 -3.96 2.73 2.64
N SER A 171 -3.14 3.03 3.63
CA SER A 171 -1.68 2.96 3.51
C SER A 171 -1.04 2.91 4.89
N SER A 172 0.00 2.12 5.04
CA SER A 172 0.83 2.12 6.23
C SER A 172 2.29 2.35 5.86
N GLY A 173 3.02 3.09 6.67
CA GLY A 173 4.43 3.36 6.42
C GLY A 173 5.12 3.96 7.62
N ILE A 174 6.39 3.61 7.80
CA ILE A 174 7.24 4.12 8.85
C ILE A 174 8.34 4.95 8.18
N ALA A 175 8.35 6.24 8.45
CA ALA A 175 9.38 7.17 8.01
C ALA A 175 10.29 7.57 9.18
N VAL A 176 11.19 8.51 8.95
CA VAL A 176 12.03 9.06 10.01
C VAL A 176 11.23 10.12 10.76
N GLY A 177 11.05 9.92 12.07
CA GLY A 177 10.32 10.86 12.93
C GLY A 177 8.79 10.85 12.81
N MET A 178 8.21 10.11 11.86
CA MET A 178 6.76 9.98 11.70
C MET A 178 6.37 8.65 11.07
N ALA A 179 5.11 8.26 11.28
CA ALA A 179 4.53 7.07 10.69
C ALA A 179 3.10 7.39 10.23
N THR A 180 2.61 6.64 9.24
CA THR A 180 1.22 6.66 8.82
C THR A 180 0.62 5.27 8.90
N ASN A 181 -0.66 5.19 9.26
CA ASN A 181 -1.42 3.94 9.28
C ASN A 181 -2.89 4.24 9.00
N ILE A 182 -3.20 4.42 7.72
CA ILE A 182 -4.55 4.71 7.23
C ILE A 182 -5.20 3.37 6.90
N PRO A 183 -6.31 2.99 7.56
CA PRO A 183 -6.99 1.73 7.29
C PRO A 183 -7.73 1.79 5.94
N PRO A 184 -8.01 0.63 5.32
CA PRO A 184 -8.88 0.55 4.15
C PRO A 184 -10.36 0.75 4.54
N HIS A 185 -11.17 1.18 3.56
CA HIS A 185 -12.60 1.44 3.74
C HIS A 185 -13.43 0.82 2.63
N ASN A 186 -14.72 0.70 2.87
CA ASN A 186 -15.68 0.27 1.84
C ASN A 186 -15.78 1.31 0.73
N ALA A 187 -15.59 0.88 -0.53
CA ALA A 187 -15.58 1.79 -1.67
C ALA A 187 -16.93 2.49 -1.87
N THR A 188 -18.05 1.81 -1.61
CA THR A 188 -19.38 2.41 -1.74
C THR A 188 -19.54 3.53 -0.72
N GLU A 189 -19.23 3.29 0.54
CA GLU A 189 -19.33 4.31 1.59
C GLU A 189 -18.44 5.54 1.28
N ILE A 190 -17.22 5.32 0.79
CA ILE A 190 -16.32 6.43 0.43
C ILE A 190 -16.83 7.21 -0.79
N LEU A 191 -17.35 6.52 -1.81
CA LEU A 191 -17.91 7.19 -2.99
C LEU A 191 -19.19 7.97 -2.65
N ASP A 192 -20.05 7.42 -1.80
CA ASP A 192 -21.24 8.12 -1.30
C ASP A 192 -20.85 9.36 -0.48
N ALA A 193 -19.79 9.26 0.33
CA ALA A 193 -19.24 10.41 1.05
C ALA A 193 -18.68 11.47 0.09
N CYS A 194 -18.00 11.08 -0.98
CA CYS A 194 -17.52 12.01 -2.02
C CYS A 194 -18.69 12.74 -2.69
N ILE A 195 -19.75 12.03 -3.06
CA ILE A 195 -20.97 12.60 -3.65
C ILE A 195 -21.62 13.59 -2.65
N HIS A 196 -21.72 13.18 -1.39
CA HIS A 196 -22.29 14.04 -0.35
C HIS A 196 -21.51 15.34 -0.16
N ILE A 197 -20.16 15.31 -0.23
CA ILE A 197 -19.32 16.51 -0.16
C ILE A 197 -19.55 17.42 -1.38
N LEU A 198 -19.70 16.83 -2.57
CA LEU A 198 -19.98 17.61 -3.79
C LEU A 198 -21.32 18.31 -3.74
N ASP A 199 -22.35 17.64 -3.22
CA ASP A 199 -23.70 18.18 -3.08
C ASP A 199 -23.78 19.18 -1.90
N ASN A 200 -22.97 18.98 -0.86
CA ASN A 200 -22.96 19.77 0.37
C ASN A 200 -21.50 20.16 0.76
N PRO A 201 -20.89 21.16 0.11
CA PRO A 201 -19.50 21.55 0.38
C PRO A 201 -19.22 22.02 1.82
N SER A 202 -20.26 22.38 2.57
CA SER A 202 -20.18 22.81 3.98
C SER A 202 -20.49 21.69 4.97
N CYS A 203 -20.56 20.42 4.52
CA CYS A 203 -20.82 19.28 5.40
C CYS A 203 -19.73 19.15 6.49
N THR A 204 -20.13 18.63 7.62
CA THR A 204 -19.25 18.42 8.77
C THR A 204 -18.67 17.01 8.78
N ILE A 205 -17.64 16.76 9.62
CA ILE A 205 -17.13 15.42 9.84
C ILE A 205 -18.22 14.50 10.38
N GLU A 206 -19.12 15.03 11.22
CA GLU A 206 -20.27 14.31 11.76
C GLU A 206 -21.23 13.78 10.69
N ASP A 207 -21.40 14.53 9.61
CA ASP A 207 -22.26 14.11 8.50
C ASP A 207 -21.56 12.99 7.70
N LEU A 208 -20.25 13.08 7.52
CA LEU A 208 -19.47 12.02 6.87
C LEU A 208 -19.40 10.73 7.69
N LEU A 209 -19.34 10.82 9.01
CA LEU A 209 -19.38 9.66 9.93
C LEU A 209 -20.70 8.87 9.86
N LYS A 210 -21.80 9.49 9.42
CA LYS A 210 -23.07 8.78 9.18
C LYS A 210 -23.01 7.89 7.93
N ILE A 211 -22.14 8.24 6.97
CA ILE A 211 -21.96 7.54 5.70
C ILE A 211 -20.82 6.52 5.83
N VAL A 212 -19.64 6.98 6.25
CA VAL A 212 -18.45 6.14 6.44
C VAL A 212 -18.43 5.64 7.87
N LYS A 213 -18.84 4.40 8.05
CA LYS A 213 -19.03 3.81 9.39
C LYS A 213 -17.74 3.38 10.08
N GLY A 214 -16.69 3.11 9.30
CA GLY A 214 -15.40 2.69 9.83
C GLY A 214 -14.55 1.93 8.83
N PRO A 215 -13.39 1.43 9.28
CA PRO A 215 -12.51 0.59 8.48
C PRO A 215 -13.21 -0.66 7.93
N ASP A 216 -12.83 -1.07 6.71
CA ASP A 216 -13.27 -2.30 6.05
C ASP A 216 -12.04 -3.14 5.66
N PHE A 217 -11.68 -4.09 6.52
CA PHE A 217 -10.48 -4.89 6.34
C PHE A 217 -10.65 -6.00 5.28
N PRO A 218 -9.59 -6.36 4.52
CA PRO A 218 -9.65 -7.35 3.44
C PRO A 218 -10.22 -8.72 3.86
N LEU A 219 -9.89 -9.17 5.06
CA LEU A 219 -10.30 -10.46 5.61
C LEU A 219 -11.46 -10.35 6.61
N GLY A 220 -12.09 -9.18 6.70
CA GLY A 220 -13.19 -8.94 7.61
C GLY A 220 -12.74 -8.82 9.08
N GLY A 221 -13.61 -9.27 9.98
CA GLY A 221 -13.46 -9.17 11.42
C GLY A 221 -14.50 -8.26 12.04
N ILE A 222 -14.53 -8.23 13.36
CA ILE A 222 -15.49 -7.43 14.13
C ILE A 222 -14.73 -6.29 14.82
N ILE A 223 -15.11 -5.05 14.53
CA ILE A 223 -14.62 -3.89 15.27
C ILE A 223 -15.44 -3.75 16.57
N THR A 224 -14.75 -3.57 17.68
CA THR A 224 -15.36 -3.44 19.00
C THR A 224 -15.29 -1.99 19.48
N GLY A 225 -16.45 -1.35 19.60
CA GLY A 225 -16.57 0.07 19.97
C GLY A 225 -16.40 1.03 18.77
N ILE A 226 -17.02 2.19 18.85
CA ILE A 226 -16.98 3.24 17.82
C ILE A 226 -16.10 4.43 18.22
N ASP A 227 -15.87 4.64 19.52
CA ASP A 227 -15.17 5.83 20.05
C ASP A 227 -13.78 6.01 19.41
N GLY A 228 -13.04 4.91 19.21
CA GLY A 228 -11.73 4.95 18.59
C GLY A 228 -11.76 5.33 17.12
N ILE A 229 -12.83 4.96 16.40
CA ILE A 229 -13.06 5.33 14.99
C ILE A 229 -13.35 6.82 14.91
N GLU A 230 -14.32 7.30 15.70
CA GLU A 230 -14.69 8.72 15.74
C GLU A 230 -13.49 9.60 16.13
N GLN A 231 -12.74 9.19 17.14
CA GLN A 231 -11.52 9.90 17.53
C GLN A 231 -10.51 9.94 16.38
N ALA A 232 -10.28 8.80 15.69
CA ALA A 232 -9.34 8.74 14.56
C ALA A 232 -9.74 9.69 13.44
N TYR A 233 -11.03 9.73 13.08
CA TYR A 233 -11.51 10.58 11.99
C TYR A 233 -11.56 12.06 12.33
N ARG A 234 -11.76 12.42 13.62
CA ARG A 234 -11.76 13.81 14.07
C ARG A 234 -10.35 14.38 14.28
N THR A 235 -9.43 13.55 14.79
CA THR A 235 -8.12 14.04 15.26
C THR A 235 -6.94 13.50 14.45
N GLY A 236 -7.18 12.53 13.56
CA GLY A 236 -6.13 11.80 12.86
C GLY A 236 -5.45 10.73 13.70
N GLN A 237 -5.87 10.52 14.95
CA GLN A 237 -5.32 9.52 15.88
C GLN A 237 -6.43 8.82 16.65
N GLY A 238 -6.43 7.49 16.62
CA GLY A 238 -7.39 6.67 17.35
C GLY A 238 -6.93 5.22 17.46
N LYS A 239 -7.53 4.48 18.38
CA LYS A 239 -7.27 3.05 18.56
C LYS A 239 -8.52 2.27 18.19
N VAL A 240 -8.41 1.42 17.17
CA VAL A 240 -9.49 0.54 16.71
C VAL A 240 -9.20 -0.87 17.19
N TYR A 241 -10.09 -1.42 17.98
CA TYR A 241 -9.98 -2.80 18.47
C TYR A 241 -10.74 -3.73 17.53
N THR A 242 -10.05 -4.74 17.02
CA THR A 242 -10.61 -5.73 16.12
C THR A 242 -10.49 -7.12 16.70
N ARG A 243 -11.45 -7.97 16.41
CA ARG A 243 -11.44 -9.39 16.79
C ARG A 243 -11.88 -10.27 15.63
N ALA A 244 -11.45 -11.52 15.67
CA ALA A 244 -11.89 -12.53 14.72
C ALA A 244 -13.38 -12.85 14.91
N LYS A 245 -14.04 -13.26 13.82
CA LYS A 245 -15.38 -13.86 13.86
C LYS A 245 -15.24 -15.37 14.00
N THR A 246 -15.77 -15.91 15.09
CA THR A 246 -15.61 -17.31 15.46
C THR A 246 -16.95 -17.99 15.66
N SER A 247 -17.00 -19.30 15.38
CA SER A 247 -18.13 -20.18 15.69
C SER A 247 -17.61 -21.51 16.25
N PHE A 248 -18.48 -22.23 16.96
CA PHE A 248 -18.18 -23.58 17.44
C PHE A 248 -18.90 -24.60 16.56
N GLU A 249 -18.16 -25.62 16.12
CA GLU A 249 -18.71 -26.71 15.32
C GLU A 249 -18.37 -28.06 15.96
N GLN A 250 -19.34 -28.98 15.93
CA GLN A 250 -19.14 -30.35 16.38
C GLN A 250 -18.45 -31.16 15.28
N ILE A 251 -17.32 -31.79 15.61
CA ILE A 251 -16.58 -32.68 14.70
C ILE A 251 -16.90 -34.13 15.02
N LYS A 252 -16.66 -35.02 14.04
CA LYS A 252 -16.77 -36.47 14.22
C LYS A 252 -15.97 -36.94 15.45
N GLY A 253 -16.61 -37.71 16.33
CA GLY A 253 -16.00 -38.23 17.54
C GLY A 253 -16.26 -37.42 18.81
N GLY A 254 -17.26 -36.53 18.82
CA GLY A 254 -17.67 -35.76 19.99
C GLY A 254 -16.71 -34.64 20.38
N LYS A 255 -15.83 -34.24 19.48
CA LYS A 255 -14.91 -33.12 19.65
C LYS A 255 -15.55 -31.83 19.13
N GLU A 256 -15.22 -30.72 19.77
CA GLU A 256 -15.60 -29.39 19.31
C GLU A 256 -14.42 -28.71 18.60
N ALA A 257 -14.71 -27.98 17.53
CA ALA A 257 -13.75 -27.09 16.85
C ALA A 257 -14.17 -25.65 16.97
N ILE A 258 -13.21 -24.77 17.11
CA ILE A 258 -13.39 -23.33 16.96
C ILE A 258 -13.08 -23.01 15.49
N VAL A 259 -14.10 -22.59 14.76
CA VAL A 259 -13.95 -22.17 13.36
C VAL A 259 -13.83 -20.65 13.31
N ILE A 260 -12.75 -20.17 12.70
CA ILE A 260 -12.50 -18.75 12.48
C ILE A 260 -12.84 -18.44 11.02
N THR A 261 -13.90 -17.66 10.80
CA THR A 261 -14.39 -17.32 9.45
C THR A 261 -13.87 -15.99 8.94
N GLU A 262 -13.56 -15.07 9.85
CA GLU A 262 -12.98 -13.77 9.52
C GLU A 262 -11.86 -13.47 10.53
N ILE A 263 -10.72 -13.01 10.02
CA ILE A 263 -9.55 -12.70 10.84
C ILE A 263 -8.97 -11.33 10.45
N PRO A 264 -8.86 -10.37 11.37
CA PRO A 264 -8.22 -9.10 11.10
C PRO A 264 -6.75 -9.29 10.72
N LEU A 265 -6.30 -8.67 9.62
CA LEU A 265 -4.94 -8.84 9.09
C LEU A 265 -3.85 -8.50 10.12
N SER A 266 -4.08 -7.52 10.98
CA SER A 266 -3.15 -7.13 12.04
C SER A 266 -2.88 -8.22 13.08
N LEU A 267 -3.76 -9.20 13.21
CA LEU A 267 -3.60 -10.32 14.13
C LEU A 267 -2.72 -11.44 13.56
N ILE A 268 -2.52 -11.51 12.25
CA ILE A 268 -1.64 -12.50 11.62
C ILE A 268 -0.20 -12.32 12.09
N HIS A 269 0.23 -11.09 12.38
CA HIS A 269 1.56 -10.81 12.90
C HIS A 269 1.69 -10.94 14.42
N ILE A 270 0.56 -11.06 15.15
CA ILE A 270 0.52 -11.20 16.60
C ILE A 270 0.28 -12.64 17.02
N SER A 271 -0.27 -13.46 16.16
CA SER A 271 -0.44 -14.88 16.37
C SER A 271 0.82 -15.69 16.06
N GLU A 272 1.92 -15.43 16.73
CA GLU A 272 2.68 -16.58 17.20
C GLU A 272 1.65 -17.41 17.98
N PRO A 273 1.38 -18.66 17.60
CA PRO A 273 0.59 -19.51 18.44
C PRO A 273 1.35 -19.56 19.76
N THR A 274 0.80 -18.93 20.77
CA THR A 274 1.20 -19.24 22.13
C THR A 274 1.06 -20.76 22.16
N ARG A 275 2.17 -21.48 22.11
CA ARG A 275 2.17 -22.90 22.36
C ARG A 275 1.54 -23.02 23.72
N LEU A 276 0.25 -23.28 23.75
CA LEU A 276 -0.41 -23.82 24.93
C LEU A 276 0.35 -25.10 25.19
N GLY A 277 1.32 -25.00 26.11
CA GLY A 277 1.97 -26.17 26.67
C GLY A 277 0.84 -27.02 27.19
N PHE A 278 0.62 -28.14 26.56
CA PHE A 278 -0.21 -29.17 27.13
C PHE A 278 0.45 -29.56 28.45
N ILE A 279 -0.20 -29.21 29.55
CA ILE A 279 0.02 -29.82 30.86
C ILE A 279 -0.74 -31.15 30.85
#